data_713f83c6fd5f428e4ad3b17e25916472
#
_entry.id   713f83c6fd5f428e4ad3b17e25916472
#
_cell.length_a   1.000
_cell.length_b   1.000
_cell.length_c   1.000
_cell.angle_alpha   90.00
_cell.angle_beta   90.00
_cell.angle_gamma   90.00
#
_symmetry.space_group_name_H-M   'P 1'
#
loop_
_entity.id
_entity.type
_entity.pdbx_description
1 polymer ?
#
loop_
_entity_poly.entity_id
_entity_poly.type
_entity_poly.pdbx_seq_one_letter_code
_entity_poly.pdbx_strand_id
1 'polypeptide(L)'
;MSELQFTVPAEQSGKRIDSWLAEQIEGLTRSAAQNLLSEQAVSCNGQPLKKNYKLVGSEAITVQLPELKEVDLKPENIPLDILYEDADVLIVNKPKGMVVHPSAGHYSGTLVNAIMYHCADSLSGINGEIRPGIVHRIDMDTTGALIICKNDAAHVDIAEQIKEHTVTRRYRGIVCGIVKEDEGTIEGAIGRHPT
;
A
#
# COMPACT_ATOMS: atom_id res chain seq x y z
N MET A 1 5.49 -5.41 21.28
CA MET A 1 4.31 -4.51 21.35
C MET A 1 4.71 -3.27 22.11
N SER A 2 4.56 -2.11 21.55
CA SER A 2 4.74 -0.83 22.28
C SER A 2 3.37 -0.34 22.76
N GLU A 3 3.31 0.10 24.02
CA GLU A 3 2.11 0.67 24.60
C GLU A 3 2.28 2.19 24.70
N LEU A 4 1.32 2.93 24.17
CA LEU A 4 1.24 4.37 24.30
C LEU A 4 0.03 4.74 25.16
N GLN A 5 0.22 5.74 26.02
CA GLN A 5 -0.85 6.26 26.88
C GLN A 5 -1.04 7.75 26.62
N PHE A 6 -2.29 8.15 26.46
CA PHE A 6 -2.68 9.53 26.19
C PHE A 6 -3.78 9.95 27.16
N THR A 7 -3.70 11.20 27.61
CA THR A 7 -4.83 11.85 28.30
C THR A 7 -5.53 12.76 27.30
N VAL A 8 -6.81 12.55 27.07
CA VAL A 8 -7.59 13.35 26.12
C VAL A 8 -7.83 14.74 26.69
N PRO A 9 -7.41 15.82 26.03
CA PRO A 9 -7.74 17.18 26.48
C PRO A 9 -9.26 17.44 26.44
N ALA A 10 -9.77 18.22 27.39
CA ALA A 10 -11.20 18.47 27.51
C ALA A 10 -11.83 19.11 26.25
N GLU A 11 -11.07 19.93 25.53
CA GLU A 11 -11.48 20.56 24.26
C GLU A 11 -11.64 19.59 23.09
N GLN A 12 -11.16 18.37 23.22
CA GLN A 12 -11.31 17.32 22.20
C GLN A 12 -12.62 16.50 22.35
N SER A 13 -13.46 16.88 23.32
CA SER A 13 -14.76 16.24 23.53
C SER A 13 -15.62 16.28 22.26
N GLY A 14 -16.28 15.19 21.93
CA GLY A 14 -17.10 15.00 20.73
C GLY A 14 -16.35 14.60 19.47
N LYS A 15 -15.02 14.71 19.45
CA LYS A 15 -14.18 14.27 18.32
C LYS A 15 -14.16 12.77 18.21
N ARG A 16 -14.09 12.24 17.00
CA ARG A 16 -13.95 10.79 16.78
C ARG A 16 -12.56 10.31 17.17
N ILE A 17 -12.50 9.20 17.87
CA ILE A 17 -11.26 8.56 18.32
C ILE A 17 -10.30 8.23 17.17
N ASP A 18 -10.81 7.73 16.03
CA ASP A 18 -10.00 7.38 14.87
C ASP A 18 -9.27 8.58 14.25
N SER A 19 -9.93 9.73 14.20
CA SER A 19 -9.33 10.99 13.74
C SER A 19 -8.31 11.53 14.73
N TRP A 20 -8.66 11.52 16.01
CA TRP A 20 -7.80 12.04 17.06
C TRP A 20 -6.50 11.23 17.20
N LEU A 21 -6.57 9.89 17.17
CA LEU A 21 -5.39 9.04 17.21
C LEU A 21 -4.43 9.30 16.03
N ALA A 22 -4.97 9.51 14.83
CA ALA A 22 -4.16 9.84 13.66
C ALA A 22 -3.43 11.19 13.77
N GLU A 23 -3.88 12.09 14.64
CA GLU A 23 -3.20 13.36 14.90
C GLU A 23 -2.17 13.24 16.03
N GLN A 24 -2.39 12.31 16.99
CA GLN A 24 -1.53 12.16 18.15
C GLN A 24 -0.31 11.25 17.90
N ILE A 25 -0.44 10.31 16.97
CA ILE A 25 0.59 9.31 16.71
C ILE A 25 1.18 9.57 15.32
N GLU A 26 2.44 9.97 15.29
CA GLU A 26 3.17 10.24 14.07
C GLU A 26 3.18 9.01 13.14
N GLY A 27 2.84 9.22 11.88
CA GLY A 27 2.76 8.14 10.87
C GLY A 27 1.51 7.27 10.94
N LEU A 28 0.64 7.44 11.95
CA LEU A 28 -0.61 6.69 12.03
C LEU A 28 -1.70 7.32 11.14
N THR A 29 -2.12 6.59 10.11
CA THR A 29 -3.26 7.04 9.30
C THR A 29 -4.59 6.75 10.01
N ARG A 30 -5.66 7.49 9.66
CA ARG A 30 -7.00 7.23 10.18
C ARG A 30 -7.49 5.80 9.91
N SER A 31 -7.16 5.23 8.75
CA SER A 31 -7.46 3.83 8.42
C SER A 31 -6.74 2.85 9.33
N ALA A 32 -5.47 3.10 9.63
CA ALA A 32 -4.71 2.29 10.57
C ALA A 32 -5.27 2.41 12.00
N ALA A 33 -5.67 3.60 12.45
CA ALA A 33 -6.37 3.79 13.72
C ALA A 33 -7.68 2.99 13.80
N GLN A 34 -8.45 2.94 12.71
CA GLN A 34 -9.67 2.11 12.65
C GLN A 34 -9.39 0.61 12.71
N ASN A 35 -8.25 0.14 12.19
CA ASN A 35 -7.83 -1.25 12.31
C ASN A 35 -7.45 -1.57 13.76
N LEU A 36 -6.66 -0.72 14.42
CA LEU A 36 -6.34 -0.88 15.85
C LEU A 36 -7.60 -0.96 16.73
N LEU A 37 -8.60 -0.11 16.46
CA LEU A 37 -9.89 -0.16 17.16
C LEU A 37 -10.66 -1.46 16.89
N SER A 38 -10.57 -2.00 15.67
CA SER A 38 -11.21 -3.28 15.32
C SER A 38 -10.57 -4.48 16.00
N GLU A 39 -9.26 -4.42 16.16
CA GLU A 39 -8.43 -5.43 16.83
C GLU A 39 -8.45 -5.28 18.34
N GLN A 40 -9.29 -4.36 18.86
CA GLN A 40 -9.42 -4.06 20.29
C GLN A 40 -8.09 -3.58 20.94
N ALA A 41 -7.17 -3.08 20.13
CA ALA A 41 -5.86 -2.58 20.56
C ALA A 41 -5.92 -1.16 21.17
N VAL A 42 -7.10 -0.54 21.21
CA VAL A 42 -7.34 0.78 21.82
C VAL A 42 -8.36 0.65 22.93
N SER A 43 -8.01 1.09 24.13
CA SER A 43 -8.88 0.98 25.30
C SER A 43 -8.91 2.28 26.12
N CYS A 44 -9.99 2.44 26.89
CA CYS A 44 -10.11 3.45 27.93
C CYS A 44 -10.39 2.71 29.25
N ASN A 45 -9.56 2.95 30.28
CA ASN A 45 -9.65 2.25 31.57
C ASN A 45 -9.74 0.72 31.41
N GLY A 46 -8.99 0.13 30.47
CA GLY A 46 -8.99 -1.31 30.19
C GLY A 46 -10.19 -1.82 29.39
N GLN A 47 -11.14 -0.97 29.00
CA GLN A 47 -12.29 -1.34 28.16
C GLN A 47 -12.01 -0.99 26.71
N PRO A 48 -12.09 -1.95 25.76
CA PRO A 48 -11.88 -1.70 24.34
C PRO A 48 -12.87 -0.69 23.75
N LEU A 49 -12.37 0.23 22.93
CA LEU A 49 -13.16 1.27 22.29
C LEU A 49 -13.62 0.86 20.89
N LYS A 50 -14.82 1.32 20.51
CA LYS A 50 -15.38 1.06 19.18
C LYS A 50 -14.91 2.11 18.17
N LYS A 51 -14.90 1.76 16.88
CA LYS A 51 -14.49 2.66 15.76
C LYS A 51 -15.22 4.01 15.72
N ASN A 52 -16.44 4.06 16.17
CA ASN A 52 -17.28 5.26 16.18
C ASN A 52 -17.31 5.98 17.53
N TYR A 53 -16.43 5.58 18.46
CA TYR A 53 -16.34 6.22 19.77
C TYR A 53 -16.04 7.71 19.63
N LYS A 54 -16.79 8.53 20.36
CA LYS A 54 -16.54 9.97 20.49
C LYS A 54 -15.94 10.24 21.85
N LEU A 55 -14.84 10.96 21.84
CA LEU A 55 -14.13 11.38 23.05
C LEU A 55 -15.04 12.17 23.97
N VAL A 56 -14.92 11.99 25.26
CA VAL A 56 -15.69 12.70 26.29
C VAL A 56 -14.86 13.85 26.89
N GLY A 57 -13.54 13.73 26.85
CA GLY A 57 -12.57 14.63 27.48
C GLY A 57 -12.12 14.14 28.84
N SER A 58 -10.83 14.31 29.12
CA SER A 58 -10.16 13.88 30.36
C SER A 58 -10.06 12.35 30.56
N GLU A 59 -10.39 11.55 29.55
CA GLU A 59 -10.19 10.09 29.62
C GLU A 59 -8.74 9.70 29.30
N ALA A 60 -8.30 8.60 29.94
CA ALA A 60 -7.02 7.97 29.66
C ALA A 60 -7.19 6.89 28.57
N ILE A 61 -6.56 7.10 27.43
CA ILE A 61 -6.59 6.17 26.30
C ILE A 61 -5.27 5.41 26.26
N THR A 62 -5.35 4.09 26.25
CA THR A 62 -4.22 3.20 26.03
C THR A 62 -4.27 2.63 24.63
N VAL A 63 -3.17 2.72 23.88
CA VAL A 63 -3.04 2.19 22.53
C VAL A 63 -1.91 1.16 22.52
N GLN A 64 -2.23 -0.07 22.15
CA GLN A 64 -1.25 -1.12 21.90
C GLN A 64 -0.90 -1.10 20.41
N LEU A 65 0.30 -0.61 20.11
CA LEU A 65 0.80 -0.70 18.74
C LEU A 65 1.34 -2.11 18.49
N PRO A 66 0.90 -2.80 17.43
CA PRO A 66 1.54 -4.03 17.02
C PRO A 66 3.02 -3.72 16.74
N GLU A 67 3.90 -4.65 17.08
CA GLU A 67 5.25 -4.56 16.55
C GLU A 67 5.14 -4.45 15.03
N LEU A 68 5.86 -3.48 14.46
CA LEU A 68 6.09 -3.49 13.03
C LEU A 68 6.76 -4.84 12.77
N LYS A 69 6.02 -5.81 12.25
CA LYS A 69 6.63 -6.96 11.63
C LYS A 69 7.39 -6.36 10.46
N GLU A 70 8.71 -6.28 10.60
CA GLU A 70 9.57 -6.16 9.43
C GLU A 70 9.09 -7.25 8.50
N VAL A 71 8.57 -6.86 7.37
CA VAL A 71 8.19 -7.82 6.34
C VAL A 71 9.54 -8.31 5.82
N ASP A 72 10.02 -9.41 6.39
CA ASP A 72 11.23 -10.09 5.96
C ASP A 72 10.97 -10.59 4.53
N LEU A 73 11.28 -9.72 3.58
CA LEU A 73 11.13 -10.00 2.15
C LEU A 73 12.16 -11.04 1.77
N LYS A 74 11.71 -12.25 1.56
CA LYS A 74 12.58 -13.35 1.11
C LYS A 74 12.46 -13.53 -0.40
N PRO A 75 13.59 -13.69 -1.10
CA PRO A 75 13.57 -14.14 -2.50
C PRO A 75 12.85 -15.48 -2.63
N GLU A 76 11.93 -15.59 -3.58
CA GLU A 76 11.20 -16.83 -3.85
C GLU A 76 11.34 -17.20 -5.32
N ASN A 77 11.64 -18.47 -5.59
CA ASN A 77 11.74 -19.02 -6.95
C ASN A 77 10.35 -19.17 -7.57
N ILE A 78 9.75 -18.05 -7.96
CA ILE A 78 8.46 -17.99 -8.64
C ILE A 78 8.74 -17.72 -10.12
N PRO A 79 8.22 -18.55 -11.05
CA PRO A 79 8.39 -18.32 -12.48
C PRO A 79 7.84 -16.95 -12.92
N LEU A 80 8.64 -16.21 -13.68
CA LEU A 80 8.26 -14.92 -14.28
C LEU A 80 8.09 -15.08 -15.78
N ASP A 81 7.01 -14.53 -16.32
CA ASP A 81 6.82 -14.34 -17.76
C ASP A 81 7.52 -13.04 -18.17
N ILE A 82 8.77 -13.15 -18.63
CA ILE A 82 9.64 -12.01 -18.96
C ILE A 82 9.37 -11.59 -20.40
N LEU A 83 8.92 -10.34 -20.58
CA LEU A 83 8.69 -9.73 -21.89
C LEU A 83 9.94 -9.07 -22.47
N TYR A 84 10.78 -8.51 -21.60
CA TYR A 84 12.04 -7.86 -21.95
C TYR A 84 12.95 -7.78 -20.73
N GLU A 85 14.24 -7.88 -20.95
CA GLU A 85 15.25 -7.68 -19.91
C GLU A 85 16.56 -7.18 -20.51
N ASP A 86 17.19 -6.18 -19.88
CA ASP A 86 18.54 -5.72 -20.13
C ASP A 86 19.29 -5.42 -18.84
N ALA A 87 20.34 -4.59 -18.89
CA ALA A 87 21.12 -4.21 -17.72
C ALA A 87 20.36 -3.24 -16.77
N ASP A 88 19.38 -2.52 -17.27
CA ASP A 88 18.73 -1.39 -16.58
C ASP A 88 17.32 -1.74 -16.14
N VAL A 89 16.57 -2.49 -16.95
CA VAL A 89 15.16 -2.79 -16.69
C VAL A 89 14.82 -4.27 -16.94
N LEU A 90 13.81 -4.71 -16.22
CA LEU A 90 13.12 -5.97 -16.42
C LEU A 90 11.62 -5.68 -16.63
N ILE A 91 11.03 -6.16 -17.71
CA ILE A 91 9.60 -6.04 -17.98
C ILE A 91 8.96 -7.43 -17.88
N VAL A 92 8.02 -7.57 -16.96
CA VAL A 92 7.31 -8.83 -16.73
C VAL A 92 5.83 -8.72 -17.08
N ASN A 93 5.25 -9.78 -17.60
CA ASN A 93 3.82 -9.95 -17.72
C ASN A 93 3.25 -10.49 -16.41
N LYS A 94 2.80 -9.60 -15.53
CA LYS A 94 2.26 -10.01 -14.23
C LYS A 94 0.98 -10.85 -14.40
N PRO A 95 0.92 -12.06 -13.84
CA PRO A 95 -0.29 -12.88 -13.91
C PRO A 95 -1.40 -12.33 -13.01
N LYS A 96 -2.64 -12.77 -13.27
CA LYS A 96 -3.79 -12.59 -12.38
C LYS A 96 -3.54 -13.30 -11.03
N GLY A 97 -4.05 -12.70 -9.96
CA GLY A 97 -3.95 -13.26 -8.60
C GLY A 97 -2.63 -12.98 -7.89
N MET A 98 -1.65 -12.39 -8.58
CA MET A 98 -0.37 -12.01 -7.97
C MET A 98 -0.41 -10.55 -7.53
N VAL A 99 -0.13 -10.29 -6.25
CA VAL A 99 0.09 -8.92 -5.75
C VAL A 99 1.51 -8.47 -6.06
N VAL A 100 1.70 -7.16 -6.28
CA VAL A 100 3.04 -6.61 -6.56
C VAL A 100 3.90 -6.60 -5.30
N HIS A 101 3.34 -6.16 -4.17
CA HIS A 101 4.04 -6.04 -2.89
C HIS A 101 3.34 -6.84 -1.80
N PRO A 102 4.07 -7.28 -0.77
CA PRO A 102 3.46 -7.78 0.44
C PRO A 102 2.47 -6.77 1.04
N SER A 103 1.34 -7.31 1.46
CA SER A 103 0.26 -6.56 2.10
C SER A 103 -0.48 -7.47 3.07
N ALA A 104 -1.40 -6.93 3.87
CA ALA A 104 -2.20 -7.72 4.79
C ALA A 104 -2.88 -8.91 4.07
N GLY A 105 -2.58 -10.14 4.49
CA GLY A 105 -3.05 -11.39 3.88
C GLY A 105 -2.18 -11.92 2.73
N HIS A 106 -1.16 -11.19 2.28
CA HIS A 106 -0.26 -11.58 1.17
C HIS A 106 1.19 -11.21 1.54
N TYR A 107 1.81 -11.98 2.43
CA TYR A 107 3.17 -11.70 2.91
C TYR A 107 4.27 -12.39 2.11
N SER A 108 3.91 -13.34 1.24
CA SER A 108 4.77 -14.13 0.37
C SER A 108 4.07 -14.36 -0.98
N GLY A 109 4.77 -14.95 -1.94
CA GLY A 109 4.22 -15.22 -3.27
C GLY A 109 3.96 -13.96 -4.10
N THR A 110 4.61 -12.84 -3.79
CA THR A 110 4.41 -11.56 -4.48
C THR A 110 5.38 -11.38 -5.64
N LEU A 111 5.10 -10.42 -6.51
CA LEU A 111 6.03 -10.10 -7.59
C LEU A 111 7.40 -9.68 -7.03
N VAL A 112 7.44 -8.93 -5.93
CA VAL A 112 8.70 -8.53 -5.29
C VAL A 112 9.52 -9.74 -4.86
N ASN A 113 8.91 -10.78 -4.26
CA ASN A 113 9.63 -12.00 -3.89
C ASN A 113 10.25 -12.68 -5.13
N ALA A 114 9.51 -12.72 -6.25
CA ALA A 114 9.97 -13.32 -7.49
C ALA A 114 11.13 -12.54 -8.14
N ILE A 115 11.03 -11.21 -8.22
CA ILE A 115 12.09 -10.39 -8.81
C ILE A 115 13.35 -10.35 -7.96
N MET A 116 13.24 -10.39 -6.63
CA MET A 116 14.40 -10.53 -5.74
C MET A 116 15.15 -11.83 -5.99
N TYR A 117 14.45 -12.91 -6.28
CA TYR A 117 15.09 -14.19 -6.63
C TYR A 117 15.74 -14.11 -8.03
N HIS A 118 15.03 -13.55 -9.01
CA HIS A 118 15.50 -13.49 -10.39
C HIS A 118 16.68 -12.53 -10.58
N CYS A 119 16.60 -11.33 -10.01
CA CYS A 119 17.61 -10.28 -10.17
C CYS A 119 18.73 -10.36 -9.11
N ALA A 120 18.55 -11.14 -8.04
CA ALA A 120 19.49 -11.22 -6.92
C ALA A 120 19.95 -9.82 -6.46
N ASP A 121 21.25 -9.49 -6.61
CA ASP A 121 21.84 -8.24 -6.12
C ASP A 121 21.68 -7.05 -7.09
N SER A 122 21.02 -7.24 -8.23
CA SER A 122 20.88 -6.21 -9.28
C SER A 122 19.51 -5.53 -9.27
N LEU A 123 19.01 -5.10 -8.13
CA LEU A 123 17.79 -4.31 -8.01
C LEU A 123 18.07 -2.92 -7.45
N SER A 124 17.35 -1.90 -7.94
CA SER A 124 17.43 -0.57 -7.34
C SER A 124 16.97 -0.59 -5.89
N GLY A 125 17.76 0.00 -5.00
CA GLY A 125 17.50 0.13 -3.59
C GLY A 125 16.82 1.44 -3.17
N ILE A 126 16.46 2.33 -4.09
CA ILE A 126 15.95 3.69 -3.78
C ILE A 126 14.71 3.67 -2.86
N ASN A 127 13.81 2.73 -3.06
CA ASN A 127 12.62 2.57 -2.21
C ASN A 127 12.86 1.68 -0.97
N GLY A 128 14.12 1.42 -0.63
CA GLY A 128 14.54 0.59 0.48
C GLY A 128 14.29 -0.91 0.26
N GLU A 129 14.54 -1.70 1.29
CA GLU A 129 14.40 -3.16 1.24
C GLU A 129 12.98 -3.65 0.96
N ILE A 130 11.96 -2.81 1.22
CA ILE A 130 10.55 -3.20 1.09
C ILE A 130 10.05 -3.16 -0.35
N ARG A 131 10.67 -2.36 -1.23
CA ARG A 131 10.19 -2.16 -2.62
C ARG A 131 11.32 -2.09 -3.64
N PRO A 132 12.21 -3.06 -3.67
CA PRO A 132 13.36 -3.01 -4.56
C PRO A 132 12.90 -2.97 -6.02
N GLY A 133 13.39 -1.99 -6.77
CA GLY A 133 13.16 -1.86 -8.21
C GLY A 133 11.74 -1.48 -8.66
N ILE A 134 10.77 -1.32 -7.77
CA ILE A 134 9.36 -1.07 -8.14
C ILE A 134 9.06 0.43 -8.22
N VAL A 135 8.69 0.90 -9.40
CA VAL A 135 8.31 2.29 -9.70
C VAL A 135 6.81 2.49 -9.90
N HIS A 136 6.06 1.43 -10.18
CA HIS A 136 4.59 1.46 -10.30
C HIS A 136 3.96 0.11 -9.94
N ARG A 137 2.64 0.08 -9.85
CA ARG A 137 1.90 -1.14 -9.52
C ARG A 137 0.58 -1.22 -10.26
N ILE A 138 0.10 -2.44 -10.43
CA ILE A 138 -1.26 -2.76 -10.88
C ILE A 138 -1.91 -3.68 -9.84
N ASP A 139 -3.22 -3.75 -9.84
CA ASP A 139 -3.97 -4.54 -8.85
C ASP A 139 -3.72 -6.05 -9.00
N MET A 140 -4.06 -6.80 -7.96
CA MET A 140 -3.87 -8.25 -7.90
C MET A 140 -4.45 -8.97 -9.11
N ASP A 141 -5.68 -8.63 -9.50
CA ASP A 141 -6.40 -9.27 -10.60
C ASP A 141 -6.17 -8.59 -11.96
N THR A 142 -5.42 -7.50 -12.02
CA THR A 142 -4.97 -6.88 -13.27
C THR A 142 -3.72 -7.61 -13.76
N THR A 143 -3.72 -7.98 -15.04
CA THR A 143 -2.60 -8.64 -15.73
C THR A 143 -1.88 -7.67 -16.64
N GLY A 144 -0.64 -7.98 -17.03
CA GLY A 144 0.07 -7.27 -18.09
C GLY A 144 1.44 -6.74 -17.67
N ALA A 145 2.01 -5.93 -18.57
CA ALA A 145 3.38 -5.46 -18.48
C ALA A 145 3.62 -4.56 -17.26
N LEU A 146 4.65 -4.86 -16.51
CA LEU A 146 5.12 -4.12 -15.36
C LEU A 146 6.62 -3.92 -15.45
N ILE A 147 7.08 -2.68 -15.27
CA ILE A 147 8.49 -2.30 -15.36
C ILE A 147 9.13 -2.39 -13.98
N ILE A 148 10.27 -3.04 -13.93
CA ILE A 148 11.14 -3.17 -12.75
C ILE A 148 12.49 -2.55 -13.09
N CYS A 149 13.05 -1.73 -12.21
CA CYS A 149 14.33 -1.08 -12.38
C CYS A 149 15.44 -1.88 -11.68
N LYS A 150 16.47 -2.26 -12.44
CA LYS A 150 17.57 -3.10 -11.93
C LYS A 150 18.66 -2.27 -11.27
N ASN A 151 18.69 -0.95 -11.48
CA ASN A 151 19.63 -0.04 -10.85
C ASN A 151 18.97 1.32 -10.53
N ASP A 152 19.66 2.14 -9.75
CA ASP A 152 19.15 3.41 -9.25
C ASP A 152 19.00 4.46 -10.36
N ALA A 153 19.83 4.45 -11.37
CA ALA A 153 19.73 5.39 -12.49
C ALA A 153 18.46 5.15 -13.30
N ALA A 154 18.17 3.90 -13.64
CA ALA A 154 16.93 3.50 -14.30
C ALA A 154 15.71 3.81 -13.42
N HIS A 155 15.82 3.61 -12.10
CA HIS A 155 14.72 3.90 -11.17
C HIS A 155 14.35 5.39 -11.18
N VAL A 156 15.33 6.29 -11.09
CA VAL A 156 15.09 7.73 -11.12
C VAL A 156 14.45 8.16 -12.44
N ASP A 157 15.00 7.71 -13.56
CA ASP A 157 14.54 8.08 -14.90
C ASP A 157 13.11 7.57 -15.18
N ILE A 158 12.85 6.29 -14.92
CA ILE A 158 11.51 5.69 -15.14
C ILE A 158 10.48 6.29 -14.18
N ALA A 159 10.83 6.56 -12.92
CA ALA A 159 9.92 7.19 -11.97
C ALA A 159 9.54 8.61 -12.43
N GLU A 160 10.49 9.40 -12.98
CA GLU A 160 10.20 10.72 -13.54
C GLU A 160 9.32 10.61 -14.79
N GLN A 161 9.60 9.69 -15.70
CA GLN A 161 8.76 9.46 -16.89
C GLN A 161 7.31 9.07 -16.51
N ILE A 162 7.13 8.26 -15.46
CA ILE A 162 5.80 7.89 -14.96
C ILE A 162 5.09 9.11 -14.36
N LYS A 163 5.79 9.96 -13.60
CA LYS A 163 5.29 11.19 -12.99
C LYS A 163 4.88 12.21 -14.05
N GLU A 164 5.69 12.40 -15.09
CA GLU A 164 5.44 13.30 -16.22
C GLU A 164 4.43 12.73 -17.24
N HIS A 165 3.92 11.51 -17.00
CA HIS A 165 3.00 10.80 -17.88
C HIS A 165 3.53 10.57 -19.31
N THR A 166 4.83 10.52 -19.52
CA THR A 166 5.46 10.23 -20.80
C THR A 166 5.45 8.74 -21.14
N VAL A 167 5.37 7.87 -20.12
CA VAL A 167 5.14 6.45 -20.30
C VAL A 167 3.67 6.22 -20.69
N THR A 168 3.42 5.72 -21.89
CA THR A 168 2.08 5.40 -22.37
C THR A 168 1.52 4.18 -21.66
N ARG A 169 0.41 4.35 -20.92
CA ARG A 169 -0.28 3.26 -20.21
C ARG A 169 -1.61 2.96 -20.91
N ARG A 170 -1.76 1.72 -21.37
CA ARG A 170 -2.99 1.25 -22.02
C ARG A 170 -3.53 0.02 -21.32
N TYR A 171 -4.83 0.01 -21.08
CA TYR A 171 -5.54 -1.10 -20.44
C TYR A 171 -6.71 -1.55 -21.32
N ARG A 172 -7.02 -2.84 -21.26
CA ARG A 172 -8.27 -3.39 -21.77
C ARG A 172 -9.08 -3.94 -20.63
N GLY A 173 -10.37 -3.66 -20.62
CA GLY A 173 -11.28 -4.12 -19.59
C GLY A 173 -12.62 -4.53 -20.16
N ILE A 174 -13.34 -5.37 -19.44
CA ILE A 174 -14.72 -5.73 -19.71
C ILE A 174 -15.58 -4.94 -18.73
N VAL A 175 -16.57 -4.23 -19.25
CA VAL A 175 -17.50 -3.42 -18.45
C VAL A 175 -18.92 -3.98 -18.55
N CYS A 176 -19.74 -3.70 -17.55
CA CYS A 176 -21.16 -4.04 -17.58
C CYS A 176 -21.94 -3.00 -18.40
N GLY A 177 -22.89 -3.47 -19.20
CA GLY A 177 -23.72 -2.62 -20.04
C GLY A 177 -23.13 -2.39 -21.44
N ILE A 178 -23.70 -1.41 -22.14
CA ILE A 178 -23.32 -1.06 -23.50
C ILE A 178 -22.73 0.34 -23.50
N VAL A 179 -21.48 0.44 -23.93
CA VAL A 179 -20.84 1.73 -24.22
C VAL A 179 -21.33 2.16 -25.61
N LYS A 180 -21.94 3.34 -25.69
CA LYS A 180 -22.58 3.83 -26.91
C LYS A 180 -21.60 4.54 -27.84
N GLU A 181 -20.64 5.24 -27.25
CA GLU A 181 -19.63 6.00 -27.97
C GLU A 181 -18.37 5.17 -28.13
N ASP A 182 -17.72 5.27 -29.29
CA ASP A 182 -16.47 4.56 -29.57
C ASP A 182 -15.28 5.16 -28.81
N GLU A 183 -15.35 6.46 -28.48
CA GLU A 183 -14.32 7.19 -27.72
C GLU A 183 -14.97 8.17 -26.74
N GLY A 184 -14.28 8.42 -25.65
CA GLY A 184 -14.71 9.38 -24.63
C GLY A 184 -13.65 9.65 -23.58
N THR A 185 -13.78 10.76 -22.87
CA THR A 185 -12.91 11.13 -21.76
C THR A 185 -13.74 11.20 -20.47
N ILE A 186 -13.23 10.59 -19.40
CA ILE A 186 -13.79 10.69 -18.06
C ILE A 186 -12.78 11.43 -17.20
N GLU A 187 -13.17 12.61 -16.73
CA GLU A 187 -12.37 13.44 -15.82
C GLU A 187 -13.03 13.44 -14.45
N GLY A 188 -12.25 13.18 -13.41
CA GLY A 188 -12.75 13.19 -12.05
C GLY A 188 -11.74 12.70 -11.04
N ALA A 189 -11.92 13.10 -9.79
CA ALA A 189 -11.11 12.58 -8.68
C ALA A 189 -11.48 11.13 -8.38
N ILE A 190 -10.47 10.27 -8.22
CA ILE A 190 -10.67 8.89 -7.79
C ILE A 190 -10.78 8.88 -6.27
N GLY A 191 -11.85 8.28 -5.75
CA GLY A 191 -12.10 8.15 -4.32
C GLY A 191 -12.91 6.90 -3.99
N ARG A 192 -13.05 6.63 -2.70
CA ARG A 192 -13.95 5.57 -2.25
C ARG A 192 -15.39 6.02 -2.41
N HIS A 193 -16.26 5.11 -2.84
CA HIS A 193 -17.70 5.36 -2.86
C HIS A 193 -18.17 5.71 -1.43
N PRO A 194 -19.03 6.71 -1.24
CA PRO A 194 -19.44 7.15 0.10
C PRO A 194 -20.38 6.19 0.83
N THR A 195 -20.90 5.16 0.16
CA THR A 195 -21.79 4.13 0.72
C THR A 195 -21.14 2.75 0.72
#